data_80438cc8813af909f6178e9abd64752a
#
_entry.id   80438cc8813af909f6178e9abd64752a
#
_cell.length_a   1.000
_cell.length_b   1.000
_cell.length_c   1.000
_cell.angle_alpha   90.00
_cell.angle_beta   90.00
_cell.angle_gamma   90.00
#
_symmetry.space_group_name_H-M   'P 1'
#
loop_
_entity.id
_entity.type
_entity.pdbx_description
1 polymer ?
#
loop_
_entity_poly.entity_id
_entity_poly.type
_entity_poly.pdbx_seq_one_letter_code
_entity_poly.pdbx_strand_id
1 'polypeptide(L)'
;TKTKNKPSRKPVLLDYLKAFTKDKLIFAARQLCITYSKLKKDELAEKICTEMQKPEIAAKRFAIMPDENIQAFEAALEKKCFHPTYSEYALLLPFISMGYIVSYPDDCFEAVKEARTVYKKINTADFQARRQQLAWLLDCITAMSSLHLILPVEFFCEMYNQKAGFELTPETLPQLLAEVPNNFNPCAIKDGRILLKKNDSDDFYTRLEQGRKPFGLYKPTVKEITMLSHYGYLQSTTAYQDLHDFFTQELNVAALDAHYWCQYIYEFENSNTDGNTSELIQKLQANIPAWNNYSHLGRLSVLLQNARNNDTSML
;
A
#
# COMPACT_ATOMS: atom_id res chain seq x y z
N THR A 1 -31.12 -26.15 30.15
CA THR A 1 -29.86 -25.43 29.86
C THR A 1 -30.22 -24.04 29.41
N LYS A 2 -30.09 -23.03 30.29
CA LYS A 2 -30.38 -21.64 30.02
C LYS A 2 -29.21 -21.08 29.17
N THR A 3 -29.47 -20.79 27.89
CA THR A 3 -28.61 -19.96 27.05
C THR A 3 -28.54 -18.59 27.70
N LYS A 4 -27.40 -18.24 28.29
CA LYS A 4 -27.11 -16.91 28.76
C LYS A 4 -27.05 -16.00 27.52
N ASN A 5 -28.06 -15.15 27.33
CA ASN A 5 -28.02 -14.02 26.43
C ASN A 5 -26.79 -13.17 26.81
N LYS A 6 -25.71 -13.22 26.00
CA LYS A 6 -24.62 -12.26 26.08
C LYS A 6 -25.22 -10.89 25.80
N PRO A 7 -25.00 -9.89 26.66
CA PRO A 7 -25.47 -8.54 26.36
C PRO A 7 -24.81 -8.07 25.07
N SER A 8 -25.61 -7.57 24.13
CA SER A 8 -25.12 -6.89 22.93
C SER A 8 -24.50 -5.54 23.36
N ARG A 9 -23.27 -5.59 23.88
CA ARG A 9 -22.50 -4.38 24.14
C ARG A 9 -22.07 -3.83 22.80
N LYS A 10 -22.68 -2.74 22.37
CA LYS A 10 -22.10 -1.90 21.32
C LYS A 10 -20.74 -1.46 21.85
N PRO A 11 -19.63 -1.68 21.10
CA PRO A 11 -18.32 -1.28 21.57
C PRO A 11 -18.32 0.24 21.73
N VAL A 12 -17.95 0.68 22.91
CA VAL A 12 -17.60 2.08 23.12
C VAL A 12 -16.19 2.21 22.59
N LEU A 13 -16.00 3.00 21.53
CA LEU A 13 -14.71 3.20 20.85
C LEU A 13 -13.58 3.48 21.84
N LEU A 14 -13.83 4.30 22.84
CA LEU A 14 -12.82 4.63 23.85
C LEU A 14 -12.36 3.41 24.65
N ASP A 15 -13.28 2.52 25.05
CA ASP A 15 -12.92 1.29 25.79
C ASP A 15 -12.07 0.35 24.92
N TYR A 16 -12.38 0.27 23.63
CA TYR A 16 -11.59 -0.49 22.66
C TYR A 16 -10.17 0.09 22.52
N LEU A 17 -10.04 1.41 22.36
CA LEU A 17 -8.74 2.08 22.27
C LEU A 17 -7.93 1.94 23.57
N LYS A 18 -8.57 2.02 24.74
CA LYS A 18 -7.90 1.80 26.03
C LYS A 18 -7.36 0.38 26.20
N ALA A 19 -7.94 -0.61 25.50
CA ALA A 19 -7.41 -1.98 25.46
C ALA A 19 -6.12 -2.12 24.61
N PHE A 20 -5.82 -1.19 23.72
CA PHE A 20 -4.59 -1.20 22.92
C PHE A 20 -3.34 -1.03 23.80
N THR A 21 -2.22 -1.58 23.35
CA THR A 21 -0.90 -1.21 23.89
C THR A 21 -0.56 0.22 23.51
N LYS A 22 0.37 0.85 24.23
CA LYS A 22 0.83 2.21 23.88
C LYS A 22 1.38 2.30 22.46
N ASP A 23 2.09 1.26 22.00
CA ASP A 23 2.65 1.21 20.65
C ASP A 23 1.57 1.14 19.56
N LYS A 24 0.51 0.35 19.79
CA LYS A 24 -0.66 0.34 18.89
C LYS A 24 -1.36 1.69 18.83
N LEU A 25 -1.49 2.39 19.97
CA LEU A 25 -2.04 3.75 19.99
C LEU A 25 -1.15 4.76 19.26
N ILE A 26 0.18 4.67 19.42
CA ILE A 26 1.13 5.48 18.66
C ILE A 26 1.01 5.22 17.16
N PHE A 27 0.88 3.96 16.78
CA PHE A 27 0.66 3.59 15.38
C PHE A 27 -0.66 4.18 14.84
N ALA A 28 -1.78 4.04 15.57
CA ALA A 28 -3.07 4.63 15.21
C ALA A 28 -2.99 6.16 15.08
N ALA A 29 -2.31 6.84 16.02
CA ALA A 29 -2.11 8.28 15.97
C ALA A 29 -1.30 8.72 14.73
N ARG A 30 -0.27 7.95 14.35
CA ARG A 30 0.50 8.17 13.11
C ARG A 30 -0.37 7.99 11.87
N GLN A 31 -1.19 6.93 11.82
CA GLN A 31 -2.11 6.69 10.71
C GLN A 31 -3.11 7.84 10.53
N LEU A 32 -3.55 8.45 11.62
CA LEU A 32 -4.48 9.58 11.63
C LEU A 32 -3.79 10.96 11.58
N CYS A 33 -2.45 11.00 11.49
CA CYS A 33 -1.66 12.22 11.54
C CYS A 33 -1.91 13.09 12.81
N ILE A 34 -2.19 12.43 13.94
CA ILE A 34 -2.44 13.08 15.23
C ILE A 34 -1.11 13.28 15.97
N THR A 35 -0.85 14.48 16.48
CA THR A 35 0.30 14.76 17.34
C THR A 35 0.13 14.08 18.72
N TYR A 36 1.11 13.30 19.15
CA TYR A 36 1.00 12.44 20.35
C TYR A 36 2.17 12.56 21.35
N SER A 37 3.08 13.50 21.17
CA SER A 37 4.26 13.64 22.04
C SER A 37 3.86 13.89 23.50
N LYS A 38 4.58 13.23 24.44
CA LYS A 38 4.46 13.38 25.90
C LYS A 38 3.13 12.91 26.53
N LEU A 39 2.20 12.27 25.77
CA LEU A 39 0.96 11.75 26.35
C LEU A 39 1.15 10.39 27.01
N LYS A 40 0.46 10.17 28.13
CA LYS A 40 0.30 8.84 28.74
C LYS A 40 -0.65 7.99 27.90
N LYS A 41 -0.69 6.68 28.15
CA LYS A 41 -1.48 5.72 27.36
C LYS A 41 -2.96 6.14 27.28
N ASP A 42 -3.60 6.40 28.40
CA ASP A 42 -5.04 6.71 28.46
C ASP A 42 -5.35 8.07 27.85
N GLU A 43 -4.51 9.07 28.08
CA GLU A 43 -4.59 10.40 27.44
C GLU A 43 -4.48 10.30 25.92
N LEU A 44 -3.61 9.42 25.44
CA LEU A 44 -3.46 9.17 24.00
C LEU A 44 -4.70 8.47 23.41
N ALA A 45 -5.27 7.48 24.10
CA ALA A 45 -6.50 6.82 23.68
C ALA A 45 -7.68 7.81 23.61
N GLU A 46 -7.83 8.69 24.62
CA GLU A 46 -8.85 9.74 24.64
C GLU A 46 -8.67 10.75 23.51
N LYS A 47 -7.42 11.16 23.27
CA LYS A 47 -7.10 12.06 22.17
C LYS A 47 -7.44 11.43 20.81
N ILE A 48 -7.02 10.19 20.57
CA ILE A 48 -7.33 9.49 19.33
C ILE A 48 -8.84 9.38 19.15
N CYS A 49 -9.56 8.95 20.20
CA CYS A 49 -11.02 8.82 20.17
C CYS A 49 -11.73 10.12 19.80
N THR A 50 -11.22 11.26 20.27
CA THR A 50 -11.76 12.59 19.98
C THR A 50 -11.41 13.06 18.57
N GLU A 51 -10.13 12.93 18.19
CA GLU A 51 -9.62 13.46 16.92
C GLU A 51 -10.16 12.68 15.70
N MET A 52 -10.26 11.33 15.78
CA MET A 52 -10.76 10.52 14.66
C MET A 52 -12.23 10.76 14.29
N GLN A 53 -12.99 11.41 15.18
CA GLN A 53 -14.39 11.80 14.92
C GLN A 53 -14.50 13.15 14.18
N LYS A 54 -13.40 13.88 14.03
CA LYS A 54 -13.37 15.14 13.29
C LYS A 54 -13.34 14.87 11.79
N PRO A 55 -14.26 15.43 11.01
CA PRO A 55 -14.32 15.22 9.57
C PRO A 55 -13.01 15.57 8.85
N GLU A 56 -12.34 16.64 9.25
CA GLU A 56 -11.08 17.09 8.66
C GLU A 56 -9.91 16.13 8.89
N ILE A 57 -9.88 15.42 10.02
CA ILE A 57 -8.86 14.38 10.31
C ILE A 57 -9.14 13.11 9.49
N ALA A 58 -10.40 12.68 9.53
CA ALA A 58 -10.83 11.51 8.77
C ALA A 58 -10.64 11.74 7.26
N ALA A 59 -11.09 12.89 6.73
CA ALA A 59 -10.99 13.21 5.31
C ALA A 59 -9.54 13.16 4.81
N LYS A 60 -8.57 13.75 5.53
CA LYS A 60 -7.15 13.70 5.15
C LYS A 60 -6.62 12.28 4.98
N ARG A 61 -7.03 11.36 5.85
CA ARG A 61 -6.55 9.98 5.79
C ARG A 61 -7.31 9.16 4.74
N PHE A 62 -8.64 9.32 4.66
CA PHE A 62 -9.46 8.62 3.68
C PHE A 62 -9.17 9.09 2.25
N ALA A 63 -8.79 10.36 2.07
CA ALA A 63 -8.48 10.93 0.76
C ALA A 63 -7.30 10.24 0.03
N ILE A 64 -6.43 9.57 0.75
CA ILE A 64 -5.27 8.87 0.19
C ILE A 64 -5.43 7.33 0.18
N MET A 65 -6.64 6.83 0.44
CA MET A 65 -6.92 5.39 0.40
C MET A 65 -7.22 4.92 -1.02
N PRO A 66 -6.66 3.79 -1.46
CA PRO A 66 -7.04 3.13 -2.70
C PRO A 66 -8.55 2.83 -2.77
N ASP A 67 -9.06 2.71 -3.99
CA ASP A 67 -10.50 2.46 -4.23
C ASP A 67 -10.99 1.17 -3.56
N GLU A 68 -10.20 0.10 -3.62
CA GLU A 68 -10.56 -1.19 -3.04
C GLU A 68 -10.68 -1.12 -1.51
N ASN A 69 -9.79 -0.37 -0.85
CA ASN A 69 -9.86 -0.16 0.60
C ASN A 69 -11.15 0.57 0.98
N ILE A 70 -11.54 1.60 0.23
CA ILE A 70 -12.77 2.35 0.46
C ILE A 70 -14.00 1.47 0.22
N GLN A 71 -14.04 0.71 -0.88
CA GLN A 71 -15.15 -0.21 -1.17
C GLN A 71 -15.29 -1.29 -0.09
N ALA A 72 -14.17 -1.88 0.37
CA ALA A 72 -14.19 -2.84 1.46
C ALA A 72 -14.69 -2.21 2.77
N PHE A 73 -14.29 -0.96 3.05
CA PHE A 73 -14.76 -0.23 4.22
C PHE A 73 -16.26 0.11 4.13
N GLU A 74 -16.76 0.58 2.99
CA GLU A 74 -18.18 0.84 2.76
C GLU A 74 -19.02 -0.43 2.95
N ALA A 75 -18.56 -1.56 2.38
CA ALA A 75 -19.20 -2.86 2.59
C ALA A 75 -19.21 -3.27 4.08
N ALA A 76 -18.17 -2.96 4.83
CA ALA A 76 -18.11 -3.22 6.27
C ALA A 76 -19.04 -2.30 7.07
N LEU A 77 -19.31 -1.07 6.61
CA LEU A 77 -20.25 -0.16 7.27
C LEU A 77 -21.68 -0.71 7.26
N GLU A 78 -22.08 -1.49 6.26
CA GLU A 78 -23.42 -2.06 6.14
C GLU A 78 -23.64 -3.30 7.01
N LYS A 79 -22.54 -3.93 7.49
CA LYS A 79 -22.59 -5.16 8.29
C LYS A 79 -22.55 -4.82 9.79
N LYS A 80 -23.28 -5.59 10.62
CA LYS A 80 -23.22 -5.45 12.09
C LYS A 80 -22.08 -6.27 12.69
N CYS A 81 -21.88 -7.46 12.17
CA CYS A 81 -20.81 -8.39 12.55
C CYS A 81 -20.45 -9.14 11.29
N PHE A 82 -19.18 -9.24 10.98
CA PHE A 82 -18.72 -9.99 9.81
C PHE A 82 -17.37 -10.66 10.08
N HIS A 83 -17.11 -11.73 9.35
CA HIS A 83 -15.85 -12.46 9.37
C HIS A 83 -15.19 -12.22 8.02
N PRO A 84 -14.19 -11.33 7.93
CA PRO A 84 -13.54 -11.03 6.68
C PRO A 84 -12.75 -12.25 6.18
N THR A 85 -12.74 -12.45 4.88
CA THR A 85 -11.74 -13.30 4.22
C THR A 85 -10.35 -12.70 4.42
N TYR A 86 -9.30 -13.44 4.12
CA TYR A 86 -7.93 -12.92 4.22
C TYR A 86 -7.72 -11.65 3.38
N SER A 87 -8.23 -11.65 2.14
CA SER A 87 -8.15 -10.49 1.25
C SER A 87 -8.95 -9.29 1.78
N GLU A 88 -10.18 -9.50 2.25
CA GLU A 88 -10.98 -8.42 2.88
C GLU A 88 -10.27 -7.88 4.12
N TYR A 89 -9.67 -8.74 4.95
CA TYR A 89 -8.90 -8.31 6.12
C TYR A 89 -7.72 -7.42 5.72
N ALA A 90 -6.96 -7.79 4.70
CA ALA A 90 -5.84 -6.99 4.20
C ALA A 90 -6.29 -5.59 3.75
N LEU A 91 -7.40 -5.49 3.02
CA LEU A 91 -7.98 -4.22 2.59
C LEU A 91 -8.52 -3.38 3.77
N LEU A 92 -9.02 -4.03 4.83
CA LEU A 92 -9.57 -3.37 6.01
C LEU A 92 -8.52 -3.03 7.07
N LEU A 93 -7.29 -3.56 6.95
CA LEU A 93 -6.23 -3.39 7.94
C LEU A 93 -5.92 -1.93 8.29
N PRO A 94 -5.90 -0.96 7.36
CA PRO A 94 -5.73 0.45 7.71
C PRO A 94 -6.83 0.96 8.65
N PHE A 95 -8.10 0.60 8.41
CA PHE A 95 -9.25 1.03 9.22
C PHE A 95 -9.28 0.36 10.60
N ILE A 96 -8.87 -0.91 10.67
CA ILE A 96 -8.69 -1.66 11.93
C ILE A 96 -7.58 -0.98 12.75
N SER A 97 -6.46 -0.65 12.10
CA SER A 97 -5.32 -0.01 12.76
C SER A 97 -5.63 1.36 13.33
N MET A 98 -6.55 2.11 12.70
CA MET A 98 -7.02 3.40 13.18
C MET A 98 -8.13 3.30 14.23
N GLY A 99 -8.74 2.13 14.41
CA GLY A 99 -9.86 1.91 15.32
C GLY A 99 -11.24 2.23 14.72
N TYR A 100 -11.36 2.44 13.40
CA TYR A 100 -12.66 2.59 12.73
C TYR A 100 -13.40 1.27 12.58
N ILE A 101 -12.67 0.16 12.56
CA ILE A 101 -13.19 -1.20 12.64
C ILE A 101 -12.59 -1.87 13.86
N VAL A 102 -13.41 -2.51 14.67
CA VAL A 102 -13.02 -3.24 15.87
C VAL A 102 -13.15 -4.74 15.65
N SER A 103 -12.26 -5.51 16.28
CA SER A 103 -12.33 -6.97 16.30
C SER A 103 -12.73 -7.49 17.68
N TYR A 104 -13.48 -8.57 17.70
CA TYR A 104 -13.92 -9.27 18.90
C TYR A 104 -13.21 -10.62 19.05
N PRO A 105 -13.24 -11.24 20.27
CA PRO A 105 -12.57 -12.51 20.51
C PRO A 105 -13.07 -13.71 19.69
N ASP A 106 -14.24 -13.60 19.07
CA ASP A 106 -14.86 -14.60 18.19
C ASP A 106 -14.57 -14.34 16.70
N ASP A 107 -13.51 -13.58 16.40
CA ASP A 107 -13.10 -13.17 15.06
C ASP A 107 -14.18 -12.39 14.27
N CYS A 108 -15.17 -11.88 14.98
CA CYS A 108 -16.13 -10.95 14.41
C CYS A 108 -15.54 -9.54 14.35
N PHE A 109 -15.81 -8.83 13.25
CA PHE A 109 -15.42 -7.45 13.03
C PHE A 109 -16.67 -6.57 12.88
N GLU A 110 -16.59 -5.32 13.35
CA GLU A 110 -17.68 -4.35 13.25
C GLU A 110 -17.10 -2.93 13.10
N ALA A 111 -17.69 -2.15 12.18
CA ALA A 111 -17.38 -0.72 12.10
C ALA A 111 -18.04 0.02 13.27
N VAL A 112 -17.28 0.84 13.99
CA VAL A 112 -17.82 1.61 15.12
C VAL A 112 -18.82 2.66 14.67
N LYS A 113 -19.70 3.07 15.56
CA LYS A 113 -20.72 4.10 15.26
C LYS A 113 -20.10 5.41 14.82
N GLU A 114 -18.99 5.78 15.43
CA GLU A 114 -18.22 7.00 15.15
C GLU A 114 -17.68 6.99 13.71
N ALA A 115 -17.19 5.83 13.24
CA ALA A 115 -16.75 5.65 11.86
C ALA A 115 -17.88 5.90 10.86
N ARG A 116 -19.07 5.30 11.10
CA ARG A 116 -20.26 5.52 10.27
C ARG A 116 -20.64 6.99 10.22
N THR A 117 -20.61 7.65 11.38
CA THR A 117 -21.02 9.05 11.52
C THR A 117 -20.05 9.99 10.80
N VAL A 118 -18.75 9.80 10.96
CA VAL A 118 -17.74 10.67 10.34
C VAL A 118 -17.68 10.43 8.84
N TYR A 119 -17.71 9.16 8.40
CA TYR A 119 -17.67 8.82 6.99
C TYR A 119 -18.88 9.41 6.23
N LYS A 120 -20.08 9.30 6.78
CA LYS A 120 -21.28 9.93 6.18
C LYS A 120 -21.13 11.44 5.98
N LYS A 121 -20.37 12.13 6.84
CA LYS A 121 -20.15 13.59 6.71
C LYS A 121 -19.17 13.93 5.62
N ILE A 122 -18.13 13.11 5.42
CA ILE A 122 -17.08 13.38 4.44
C ILE A 122 -17.35 12.79 3.05
N ASN A 123 -18.18 11.75 2.95
CA ASN A 123 -18.46 11.04 1.71
C ASN A 123 -19.40 11.84 0.79
N THR A 124 -18.85 12.88 0.16
CA THR A 124 -19.50 13.72 -0.85
C THR A 124 -18.92 13.44 -2.22
N ALA A 125 -19.63 13.83 -3.29
CA ALA A 125 -19.13 13.68 -4.66
C ALA A 125 -17.77 14.38 -4.86
N ASP A 126 -17.62 15.60 -4.34
CA ASP A 126 -16.37 16.36 -4.43
C ASP A 126 -15.22 15.66 -3.68
N PHE A 127 -15.51 15.14 -2.48
CA PHE A 127 -14.54 14.36 -1.73
C PHE A 127 -14.09 13.12 -2.50
N GLN A 128 -15.02 12.36 -3.08
CA GLN A 128 -14.70 11.16 -3.85
C GLN A 128 -13.88 11.49 -5.11
N ALA A 129 -14.23 12.55 -5.84
CA ALA A 129 -13.44 12.99 -6.98
C ALA A 129 -12.01 13.38 -6.57
N ARG A 130 -11.86 14.13 -5.47
CA ARG A 130 -10.53 14.51 -4.97
C ARG A 130 -9.73 13.32 -4.46
N ARG A 131 -10.38 12.39 -3.76
CA ARG A 131 -9.78 11.15 -3.28
C ARG A 131 -9.19 10.33 -4.43
N GLN A 132 -9.95 10.16 -5.51
CA GLN A 132 -9.47 9.42 -6.70
C GLN A 132 -8.21 10.06 -7.30
N GLN A 133 -8.14 11.40 -7.35
CA GLN A 133 -6.94 12.10 -7.82
C GLN A 133 -5.73 11.85 -6.94
N LEU A 134 -5.91 11.89 -5.60
CA LEU A 134 -4.83 11.66 -4.64
C LEU A 134 -4.39 10.19 -4.59
N ALA A 135 -5.33 9.25 -4.68
CA ALA A 135 -5.01 7.82 -4.76
C ALA A 135 -4.18 7.54 -6.03
N TRP A 136 -4.59 8.07 -7.18
CA TRP A 136 -3.83 7.94 -8.43
C TRP A 136 -2.47 8.62 -8.38
N LEU A 137 -2.35 9.76 -7.71
CA LEU A 137 -1.05 10.40 -7.46
C LEU A 137 -0.11 9.45 -6.70
N LEU A 138 -0.61 8.78 -5.66
CA LEU A 138 0.18 7.83 -4.88
C LEU A 138 0.53 6.57 -5.68
N ASP A 139 -0.35 6.09 -6.55
CA ASP A 139 -0.06 5.00 -7.48
C ASP A 139 1.10 5.38 -8.41
N CYS A 140 1.07 6.58 -8.99
CA CYS A 140 2.16 7.11 -9.83
C CYS A 140 3.47 7.25 -9.04
N ILE A 141 3.42 7.72 -7.79
CA ILE A 141 4.59 7.82 -6.92
C ILE A 141 5.16 6.43 -6.60
N THR A 142 4.31 5.45 -6.35
CA THR A 142 4.73 4.06 -6.09
C THR A 142 5.41 3.47 -7.33
N ALA A 143 4.82 3.64 -8.51
CA ALA A 143 5.43 3.21 -9.77
C ALA A 143 6.78 3.93 -10.02
N MET A 144 6.84 5.25 -9.78
CA MET A 144 8.09 6.00 -9.87
C MET A 144 9.15 5.45 -8.92
N SER A 145 8.76 5.10 -7.67
CA SER A 145 9.69 4.59 -6.68
C SER A 145 10.28 3.23 -7.06
N SER A 146 9.51 2.43 -7.79
CA SER A 146 9.92 1.10 -8.27
C SER A 146 10.77 1.16 -9.54
N LEU A 147 10.50 2.12 -10.43
CA LEU A 147 11.13 2.17 -11.76
C LEU A 147 12.26 3.20 -11.87
N HIS A 148 12.15 4.33 -11.18
CA HIS A 148 12.97 5.50 -11.50
C HIS A 148 13.69 6.16 -10.33
N LEU A 149 13.13 6.17 -9.13
CA LEU A 149 13.60 6.88 -7.93
C LEU A 149 13.60 8.41 -8.05
N ILE A 150 13.84 8.95 -9.24
CA ILE A 150 13.85 10.37 -9.58
C ILE A 150 13.35 10.56 -11.01
N LEU A 151 12.51 11.57 -11.24
CA LEU A 151 11.97 11.95 -12.55
C LEU A 151 11.93 13.48 -12.72
N PRO A 152 12.07 14.02 -13.97
CA PRO A 152 11.62 15.36 -14.27
C PRO A 152 10.14 15.53 -13.92
N VAL A 153 9.77 16.70 -13.39
CA VAL A 153 8.37 16.99 -13.01
C VAL A 153 7.44 16.85 -14.21
N GLU A 154 7.86 17.30 -15.38
CA GLU A 154 7.10 17.22 -16.63
C GLU A 154 6.80 15.75 -16.98
N PHE A 155 7.79 14.86 -16.89
CA PHE A 155 7.61 13.44 -17.18
C PHE A 155 6.66 12.77 -16.18
N PHE A 156 6.75 13.13 -14.91
CA PHE A 156 5.82 12.65 -13.88
C PHE A 156 4.38 13.13 -14.18
N CYS A 157 4.19 14.37 -14.56
CA CYS A 157 2.88 14.90 -14.98
C CYS A 157 2.34 14.15 -16.20
N GLU A 158 3.18 13.85 -17.19
CA GLU A 158 2.77 13.02 -18.33
C GLU A 158 2.34 11.59 -17.93
N MET A 159 3.03 10.97 -16.96
CA MET A 159 2.61 9.68 -16.39
C MET A 159 1.21 9.77 -15.75
N TYR A 160 1.02 10.77 -14.90
CA TYR A 160 -0.25 11.00 -14.21
C TYR A 160 -1.41 11.24 -15.19
N ASN A 161 -1.18 12.04 -16.23
CA ASN A 161 -2.19 12.46 -17.21
C ASN A 161 -2.59 11.35 -18.20
N GLN A 162 -1.95 10.17 -18.15
CA GLN A 162 -2.41 9.02 -18.95
C GLN A 162 -3.78 8.50 -18.50
N LYS A 163 -4.18 8.73 -17.24
CA LYS A 163 -5.50 8.31 -16.75
C LYS A 163 -6.56 9.33 -17.18
N ALA A 164 -7.55 8.85 -17.94
CA ALA A 164 -8.61 9.71 -18.46
C ALA A 164 -9.35 10.48 -17.36
N GLY A 165 -9.57 11.77 -17.59
CA GLY A 165 -10.24 12.66 -16.63
C GLY A 165 -9.36 13.21 -15.51
N PHE A 166 -8.04 12.93 -15.56
CA PHE A 166 -7.05 13.48 -14.63
C PHE A 166 -6.10 14.41 -15.36
N GLU A 167 -5.88 15.58 -14.78
CA GLU A 167 -4.98 16.59 -15.33
C GLU A 167 -4.08 17.14 -14.22
N LEU A 168 -2.78 17.18 -14.49
CA LEU A 168 -1.75 17.65 -13.59
C LEU A 168 -0.69 18.39 -14.40
N THR A 169 -0.31 19.59 -13.93
CA THR A 169 0.78 20.37 -14.52
C THR A 169 1.93 20.55 -13.52
N PRO A 170 3.13 20.91 -13.97
CA PRO A 170 4.24 21.23 -13.07
C PRO A 170 3.89 22.27 -11.99
N GLU A 171 3.02 23.24 -12.32
CA GLU A 171 2.60 24.29 -11.38
C GLU A 171 1.59 23.79 -10.35
N THR A 172 0.74 22.81 -10.69
CA THR A 172 -0.30 22.26 -9.79
C THR A 172 0.16 21.05 -9.00
N LEU A 173 1.20 20.34 -9.45
CA LEU A 173 1.76 19.19 -8.72
C LEU A 173 2.16 19.51 -7.26
N PRO A 174 2.86 20.62 -6.94
CA PRO A 174 3.21 20.94 -5.55
C PRO A 174 1.99 21.08 -4.65
N GLN A 175 0.89 21.64 -5.17
CA GLN A 175 -0.37 21.80 -4.44
C GLN A 175 -1.03 20.47 -4.16
N LEU A 176 -1.13 19.59 -5.17
CA LEU A 176 -1.69 18.25 -5.02
C LEU A 176 -0.85 17.40 -4.04
N LEU A 177 0.48 17.48 -4.13
CA LEU A 177 1.39 16.78 -3.23
C LEU A 177 1.28 17.27 -1.78
N ALA A 178 1.00 18.56 -1.55
CA ALA A 178 0.83 19.13 -0.22
C ALA A 178 -0.45 18.64 0.49
N GLU A 179 -1.43 18.10 -0.24
CA GLU A 179 -2.62 17.48 0.35
C GLU A 179 -2.35 16.07 0.89
N VAL A 180 -1.30 15.40 0.40
CA VAL A 180 -0.85 14.11 0.95
C VAL A 180 -0.20 14.38 2.32
N PRO A 181 -0.71 13.80 3.41
CA PRO A 181 -0.12 14.02 4.72
C PRO A 181 1.35 13.60 4.75
N ASN A 182 2.19 14.38 5.46
CA ASN A 182 3.65 14.19 5.48
C ASN A 182 4.10 12.75 5.79
N ASN A 183 3.34 12.03 6.64
CA ASN A 183 3.65 10.65 7.00
C ASN A 183 3.46 9.66 5.83
N PHE A 184 2.73 10.06 4.79
CA PHE A 184 2.40 9.26 3.62
C PHE A 184 2.97 9.84 2.32
N ASN A 185 3.60 11.00 2.38
CA ASN A 185 4.25 11.64 1.25
C ASN A 185 5.74 11.29 1.22
N PRO A 186 6.17 10.29 0.42
CA PRO A 186 7.56 9.88 0.35
C PRO A 186 8.42 10.79 -0.53
N CYS A 187 7.81 11.77 -1.25
CA CYS A 187 8.47 12.55 -2.28
C CYS A 187 8.73 14.00 -1.86
N ALA A 188 9.72 14.58 -2.51
CA ALA A 188 10.01 16.01 -2.52
C ALA A 188 10.20 16.48 -3.98
N ILE A 189 9.98 17.79 -4.21
CA ILE A 189 10.31 18.44 -5.47
C ILE A 189 11.55 19.30 -5.24
N LYS A 190 12.58 19.12 -6.07
CA LYS A 190 13.83 19.88 -6.02
C LYS A 190 14.35 20.06 -7.45
N ASP A 191 14.71 21.28 -7.81
CA ASP A 191 15.33 21.62 -9.11
C ASP A 191 14.58 21.05 -10.33
N GLY A 192 13.24 21.19 -10.37
CA GLY A 192 12.40 20.66 -11.45
C GLY A 192 12.28 19.14 -11.49
N ARG A 193 12.65 18.45 -10.41
CA ARG A 193 12.59 16.99 -10.30
C ARG A 193 11.73 16.57 -9.11
N ILE A 194 10.98 15.50 -9.26
CA ILE A 194 10.35 14.76 -8.16
C ILE A 194 11.26 13.60 -7.77
N LEU A 195 11.55 13.44 -6.48
CA LEU A 195 12.49 12.47 -5.93
C LEU A 195 11.99 11.89 -4.61
N LEU A 196 12.47 10.71 -4.23
CA LEU A 196 12.14 10.06 -2.96
C LEU A 196 12.97 10.67 -1.81
N LYS A 197 12.31 11.06 -0.71
CA LYS A 197 12.96 11.64 0.47
C LYS A 197 13.99 10.76 1.17
N LYS A 198 13.95 9.43 0.95
CA LYS A 198 14.85 8.47 1.62
C LYS A 198 16.33 8.54 1.17
N ASN A 199 16.58 9.12 0.00
CA ASN A 199 17.90 9.13 -0.61
C ASN A 199 18.40 10.56 -0.74
N ASP A 200 18.76 11.21 0.37
CA ASP A 200 19.07 12.66 0.43
C ASP A 200 20.45 13.05 -0.13
N SER A 201 21.20 12.15 -0.81
CA SER A 201 22.49 12.53 -1.37
C SER A 201 22.34 12.98 -2.83
N ASP A 202 22.61 14.25 -3.09
CA ASP A 202 22.61 14.83 -4.44
C ASP A 202 23.55 14.07 -5.39
N ASP A 203 24.62 13.51 -4.87
CA ASP A 203 25.59 12.70 -5.60
C ASP A 203 25.01 11.36 -6.10
N PHE A 204 24.15 10.71 -5.30
CA PHE A 204 23.43 9.50 -5.70
C PHE A 204 22.53 9.77 -6.91
N TYR A 205 21.72 10.81 -6.86
CA TYR A 205 20.80 11.15 -7.96
C TYR A 205 21.54 11.57 -9.23
N THR A 206 22.63 12.30 -9.10
CA THR A 206 23.48 12.70 -10.24
C THR A 206 24.06 11.48 -10.96
N ARG A 207 24.58 10.51 -10.20
CA ARG A 207 25.11 9.24 -10.77
C ARG A 207 24.01 8.42 -11.44
N LEU A 208 22.84 8.33 -10.82
CA LEU A 208 21.70 7.61 -11.36
C LEU A 208 21.25 8.19 -12.71
N GLU A 209 21.13 9.52 -12.81
CA GLU A 209 20.76 10.20 -14.07
C GLU A 209 21.83 10.03 -15.17
N GLN A 210 23.10 10.10 -14.81
CA GLN A 210 24.19 9.88 -15.76
C GLN A 210 24.19 8.46 -16.33
N GLY A 211 23.94 7.46 -15.48
CA GLY A 211 23.84 6.05 -15.88
C GLY A 211 22.67 5.76 -16.82
N ARG A 212 21.59 6.53 -16.69
CA ARG A 212 20.36 6.35 -17.51
C ARG A 212 20.36 7.09 -18.85
N LYS A 213 21.17 8.09 -19.02
CA LYS A 213 21.20 8.93 -20.26
C LYS A 213 21.20 8.13 -21.56
N PRO A 214 21.90 6.99 -21.69
CA PRO A 214 21.91 6.21 -22.93
C PRO A 214 20.58 5.53 -23.26
N PHE A 215 19.72 5.24 -22.26
CA PHE A 215 18.55 4.39 -22.38
C PHE A 215 17.21 5.15 -22.40
N GLY A 216 17.22 6.42 -22.00
CA GLY A 216 16.00 7.20 -21.83
C GLY A 216 15.21 6.83 -20.56
N LEU A 217 13.98 7.39 -20.45
CA LEU A 217 13.07 7.12 -19.35
C LEU A 217 11.92 6.23 -19.84
N TYR A 218 11.75 5.09 -19.22
CA TYR A 218 10.60 4.23 -19.47
C TYR A 218 9.31 4.88 -18.95
N LYS A 219 8.28 5.01 -19.79
CA LYS A 219 6.96 5.55 -19.41
C LYS A 219 6.00 4.37 -19.20
N PRO A 220 5.69 3.99 -17.96
CA PRO A 220 4.74 2.91 -17.69
C PRO A 220 3.33 3.31 -18.14
N THR A 221 2.57 2.34 -18.63
CA THR A 221 1.14 2.49 -18.93
C THR A 221 0.31 2.59 -17.66
N VAL A 222 -0.94 3.08 -17.77
CA VAL A 222 -1.90 3.10 -16.63
C VAL A 222 -2.03 1.72 -15.98
N LYS A 223 -2.06 0.64 -16.77
CA LYS A 223 -2.14 -0.74 -16.28
C LYS A 223 -0.90 -1.10 -15.47
N GLU A 224 0.29 -0.77 -15.93
CA GLU A 224 1.55 -1.05 -15.23
C GLU A 224 1.69 -0.24 -13.94
N ILE A 225 1.29 1.04 -13.95
CA ILE A 225 1.24 1.87 -12.74
C ILE A 225 0.35 1.20 -11.69
N THR A 226 -0.87 0.78 -12.08
CA THR A 226 -1.79 0.09 -11.18
C THR A 226 -1.20 -1.22 -10.65
N MET A 227 -0.55 -2.01 -11.50
CA MET A 227 0.08 -3.26 -11.08
C MET A 227 1.22 -3.04 -10.09
N LEU A 228 2.10 -2.08 -10.35
CA LEU A 228 3.19 -1.75 -9.44
C LEU A 228 2.69 -1.25 -8.09
N SER A 229 1.61 -0.46 -8.07
CA SER A 229 1.06 0.05 -6.81
C SER A 229 0.35 -1.01 -5.98
N HIS A 230 -0.34 -1.98 -6.62
CA HIS A 230 -1.12 -3.01 -5.94
C HIS A 230 -0.31 -4.27 -5.60
N TYR A 231 0.57 -4.67 -6.50
CA TYR A 231 1.31 -5.93 -6.36
C TYR A 231 2.81 -5.73 -6.15
N GLY A 232 3.33 -4.51 -6.35
CA GLY A 232 4.75 -4.20 -6.20
C GLY A 232 5.65 -4.74 -7.31
N TYR A 233 5.07 -5.29 -8.41
CA TYR A 233 5.81 -5.82 -9.56
C TYR A 233 4.99 -5.72 -10.85
N LEU A 234 5.65 -5.88 -12.01
CA LEU A 234 5.01 -5.83 -13.33
C LEU A 234 4.42 -7.20 -13.73
N GLN A 235 3.26 -7.51 -13.19
CA GLN A 235 2.52 -8.75 -13.49
C GLN A 235 2.20 -8.92 -14.99
N SER A 236 2.18 -7.83 -15.77
CA SER A 236 1.87 -7.86 -17.20
C SER A 236 2.97 -8.46 -18.06
N THR A 237 4.19 -8.60 -17.56
CA THR A 237 5.27 -9.25 -18.30
C THR A 237 5.07 -10.76 -18.30
N THR A 238 5.31 -11.41 -19.46
CA THR A 238 5.23 -12.87 -19.58
C THR A 238 6.07 -13.56 -18.51
N ALA A 239 7.25 -13.03 -18.21
CA ALA A 239 8.16 -13.61 -17.23
C ALA A 239 7.55 -13.69 -15.82
N TYR A 240 6.83 -12.65 -15.37
CA TYR A 240 6.17 -12.66 -14.05
C TYR A 240 4.85 -13.42 -14.06
N GLN A 241 4.16 -13.52 -15.21
CA GLN A 241 3.03 -14.44 -15.40
C GLN A 241 3.48 -15.90 -15.27
N ASP A 242 4.56 -16.27 -15.95
CA ASP A 242 5.15 -17.61 -15.87
C ASP A 242 5.61 -17.95 -14.45
N LEU A 243 6.18 -16.99 -13.70
CA LEU A 243 6.50 -17.16 -12.29
C LEU A 243 5.25 -17.39 -11.42
N HIS A 244 4.22 -16.59 -11.61
CA HIS A 244 2.96 -16.75 -10.88
C HIS A 244 2.31 -18.10 -11.17
N ASP A 245 2.31 -18.53 -12.44
CA ASP A 245 1.79 -19.83 -12.85
C ASP A 245 2.62 -20.98 -12.28
N PHE A 246 3.93 -20.87 -12.24
CA PHE A 246 4.79 -21.83 -11.59
C PHE A 246 4.43 -22.01 -10.11
N PHE A 247 4.24 -20.90 -9.36
CA PHE A 247 3.83 -21.01 -7.96
C PHE A 247 2.43 -21.62 -7.80
N THR A 248 1.46 -21.22 -8.61
CA THR A 248 0.08 -21.64 -8.45
C THR A 248 -0.17 -23.05 -9.01
N GLN A 249 0.37 -23.39 -10.17
CA GLN A 249 0.05 -24.63 -10.88
C GLN A 249 1.04 -25.76 -10.57
N GLU A 250 2.34 -25.46 -10.49
CA GLU A 250 3.34 -26.49 -10.25
C GLU A 250 3.60 -26.71 -8.74
N LEU A 251 3.58 -25.62 -7.92
CA LEU A 251 3.82 -25.70 -6.48
C LEU A 251 2.54 -25.65 -5.64
N ASN A 252 1.38 -25.52 -6.28
CA ASN A 252 0.07 -25.47 -5.61
C ASN A 252 -0.01 -24.40 -4.49
N VAL A 253 0.67 -23.27 -4.71
CA VAL A 253 0.63 -22.12 -3.81
C VAL A 253 -0.67 -21.34 -4.07
N ALA A 254 -1.32 -20.84 -3.02
CA ALA A 254 -2.50 -20.01 -3.18
C ALA A 254 -2.17 -18.74 -3.97
N ALA A 255 -3.10 -18.27 -4.82
CA ALA A 255 -2.84 -17.16 -5.74
C ALA A 255 -2.32 -15.89 -5.03
N LEU A 256 -2.82 -15.59 -3.84
CA LEU A 256 -2.37 -14.43 -3.05
C LEU A 256 -0.92 -14.58 -2.59
N ASP A 257 -0.54 -15.77 -2.13
CA ASP A 257 0.83 -16.08 -1.72
C ASP A 257 1.77 -16.12 -2.95
N ALA A 258 1.28 -16.55 -4.11
CA ALA A 258 2.02 -16.49 -5.36
C ALA A 258 2.33 -15.04 -5.76
N HIS A 259 1.39 -14.11 -5.61
CA HIS A 259 1.65 -12.68 -5.78
C HIS A 259 2.71 -12.15 -4.81
N TYR A 260 2.64 -12.54 -3.54
CA TYR A 260 3.67 -12.18 -2.55
C TYR A 260 5.07 -12.67 -2.98
N TRP A 261 5.18 -13.91 -3.47
CA TRP A 261 6.47 -14.45 -3.92
C TRP A 261 6.97 -13.78 -5.19
N CYS A 262 6.10 -13.45 -6.13
CA CYS A 262 6.48 -12.68 -7.33
C CYS A 262 6.98 -11.27 -6.95
N GLN A 263 6.30 -10.59 -6.02
CA GLN A 263 6.74 -9.31 -5.48
C GLN A 263 8.11 -9.43 -4.79
N TYR A 264 8.27 -10.45 -3.95
CA TYR A 264 9.53 -10.69 -3.25
C TYR A 264 10.69 -10.94 -4.23
N ILE A 265 10.45 -11.71 -5.30
CA ILE A 265 11.44 -11.93 -6.37
C ILE A 265 11.77 -10.61 -7.07
N TYR A 266 10.77 -9.81 -7.42
CA TYR A 266 10.98 -8.50 -8.05
C TYR A 266 11.85 -7.58 -7.19
N GLU A 267 11.54 -7.45 -5.90
CA GLU A 267 12.32 -6.64 -4.96
C GLU A 267 13.75 -7.19 -4.77
N PHE A 268 13.90 -8.51 -4.70
CA PHE A 268 15.17 -9.18 -4.58
C PHE A 268 16.05 -8.94 -5.81
N GLU A 269 15.53 -9.14 -7.01
CA GLU A 269 16.27 -8.93 -8.27
C GLU A 269 16.69 -7.47 -8.43
N ASN A 270 15.84 -6.52 -8.07
CA ASN A 270 16.16 -5.09 -8.11
C ASN A 270 17.21 -4.65 -7.07
N SER A 271 17.35 -5.37 -5.97
CA SER A 271 18.36 -5.08 -4.93
C SER A 271 19.65 -5.89 -5.06
N ASN A 272 19.63 -6.98 -5.84
CA ASN A 272 20.70 -7.94 -5.95
C ASN A 272 21.65 -7.60 -7.12
N THR A 273 22.67 -6.80 -6.81
CA THR A 273 23.66 -6.35 -7.82
C THR A 273 24.71 -7.41 -8.19
N ASP A 274 24.89 -8.45 -7.39
CA ASP A 274 25.89 -9.51 -7.61
C ASP A 274 25.33 -10.77 -8.28
N GLY A 275 24.01 -10.82 -8.50
CA GLY A 275 23.33 -11.92 -9.20
C GLY A 275 23.27 -13.24 -8.40
N ASN A 276 23.60 -13.23 -7.10
CA ASN A 276 23.54 -14.42 -6.26
C ASN A 276 22.11 -14.73 -5.81
N THR A 277 21.53 -15.82 -6.29
CA THR A 277 20.16 -16.26 -5.98
C THR A 277 20.07 -17.28 -4.84
N SER A 278 21.19 -17.63 -4.19
CA SER A 278 21.20 -18.70 -3.19
C SER A 278 20.30 -18.37 -1.99
N GLU A 279 20.31 -17.13 -1.52
CA GLU A 279 19.47 -16.69 -0.41
C GLU A 279 17.97 -16.74 -0.77
N LEU A 280 17.62 -16.28 -1.98
CA LEU A 280 16.25 -16.35 -2.50
C LEU A 280 15.76 -17.81 -2.54
N ILE A 281 16.56 -18.72 -3.10
CA ILE A 281 16.21 -20.14 -3.21
C ILE A 281 16.03 -20.75 -1.84
N GLN A 282 16.92 -20.50 -0.88
CA GLN A 282 16.78 -20.98 0.50
C GLN A 282 15.50 -20.49 1.16
N LYS A 283 15.15 -19.21 0.98
CA LYS A 283 13.93 -18.65 1.55
C LYS A 283 12.67 -19.25 0.93
N LEU A 284 12.63 -19.45 -0.39
CA LEU A 284 11.53 -20.12 -1.07
C LEU A 284 11.38 -21.58 -0.59
N GLN A 285 12.47 -22.33 -0.51
CA GLN A 285 12.47 -23.73 -0.01
C GLN A 285 11.98 -23.85 1.43
N ALA A 286 12.35 -22.91 2.30
CA ALA A 286 11.96 -22.93 3.70
C ALA A 286 10.46 -22.62 3.91
N ASN A 287 9.81 -21.93 2.98
CA ASN A 287 8.45 -21.41 3.17
C ASN A 287 7.40 -22.03 2.23
N ILE A 288 7.81 -22.78 1.19
CA ILE A 288 6.89 -23.44 0.26
C ILE A 288 6.98 -24.97 0.46
N PRO A 289 6.00 -25.60 1.14
CA PRO A 289 6.06 -27.02 1.49
C PRO A 289 6.20 -27.98 0.31
N ALA A 290 5.63 -27.61 -0.86
CA ALA A 290 5.69 -28.41 -2.09
C ALA A 290 7.07 -28.39 -2.77
N TRP A 291 8.04 -27.61 -2.23
CA TRP A 291 9.36 -27.42 -2.80
C TRP A 291 10.34 -28.58 -2.50
N ASN A 292 9.98 -29.80 -2.83
CA ASN A 292 10.82 -30.96 -2.47
C ASN A 292 11.53 -31.61 -3.66
N ASN A 293 11.58 -30.96 -4.83
CA ASN A 293 12.07 -31.61 -6.04
C ASN A 293 13.15 -30.78 -6.75
N TYR A 294 14.28 -31.41 -7.10
CA TYR A 294 15.36 -30.80 -7.89
C TYR A 294 14.87 -30.24 -9.25
N SER A 295 13.79 -30.79 -9.81
CA SER A 295 13.19 -30.29 -11.05
C SER A 295 12.67 -28.86 -10.92
N HIS A 296 12.12 -28.48 -9.75
CA HIS A 296 11.62 -27.13 -9.50
C HIS A 296 12.76 -26.10 -9.43
N LEU A 297 13.95 -26.48 -8.96
CA LEU A 297 15.12 -25.58 -8.96
C LEU A 297 15.56 -25.21 -10.38
N GLY A 298 15.63 -26.19 -11.26
CA GLY A 298 15.98 -25.94 -12.68
C GLY A 298 14.94 -25.05 -13.36
N ARG A 299 13.66 -25.32 -13.14
CA ARG A 299 12.56 -24.50 -13.68
C ARG A 299 12.60 -23.08 -13.15
N LEU A 300 12.74 -22.90 -11.82
CA LEU A 300 12.83 -21.57 -11.22
C LEU A 300 14.03 -20.79 -11.77
N SER A 301 15.20 -21.41 -11.91
CA SER A 301 16.41 -20.73 -12.44
C SER A 301 16.16 -20.12 -13.81
N VAL A 302 15.43 -20.84 -14.69
CA VAL A 302 15.06 -20.33 -16.01
C VAL A 302 14.07 -19.17 -15.88
N LEU A 303 13.06 -19.28 -15.00
CA LEU A 303 12.08 -18.23 -14.77
C LEU A 303 12.70 -16.95 -14.19
N LEU A 304 13.63 -17.08 -13.24
CA LEU A 304 14.38 -15.95 -12.70
C LEU A 304 15.23 -15.26 -13.77
N GLN A 305 15.90 -16.05 -14.63
CA GLN A 305 16.67 -15.48 -15.75
C GLN A 305 15.76 -14.72 -16.72
N ASN A 306 14.57 -15.25 -17.00
CA ASN A 306 13.59 -14.55 -17.83
C ASN A 306 13.07 -13.27 -17.15
N ALA A 307 12.83 -13.28 -15.84
CA ALA A 307 12.44 -12.10 -15.08
C ALA A 307 13.50 -11.00 -15.16
N ARG A 308 14.77 -11.34 -14.95
CA ARG A 308 15.91 -10.41 -15.09
C ARG A 308 16.00 -9.79 -16.50
N ASN A 309 15.84 -10.60 -17.52
CA ASN A 309 15.93 -10.14 -18.91
C ASN A 309 14.76 -9.23 -19.32
N ASN A 310 13.65 -9.27 -18.60
CA ASN A 310 12.43 -8.50 -18.88
C ASN A 310 12.16 -7.42 -17.80
N ASP A 311 13.10 -7.19 -16.88
CA ASP A 311 12.94 -6.15 -15.87
C ASP A 311 13.18 -4.76 -16.49
N THR A 312 12.14 -3.93 -16.47
CA THR A 312 12.15 -2.56 -17.02
C THR A 312 12.79 -1.56 -16.06
N SER A 313 13.04 -1.92 -14.80
CA SER A 313 13.69 -1.05 -13.83
C SER A 313 15.19 -0.82 -14.11
N MET A 314 15.78 -1.68 -14.95
CA MET A 314 17.17 -1.57 -15.41
C MET A 314 17.33 -0.71 -16.68
N LEU A 315 16.23 -0.26 -17.27
CA LEU A 315 16.21 0.66 -18.41
C LEU A 315 15.97 2.10 -17.93
#